data_7160f1f18f518bb62c69aaaa13aa6101
#
_entry.id   7160f1f18f518bb62c69aaaa13aa6101
#
_cell.length_a   1.000
_cell.length_b   1.000
_cell.length_c   1.000
_cell.angle_alpha   90.00
_cell.angle_beta   90.00
_cell.angle_gamma   90.00
#
_symmetry.space_group_name_H-M   'P 1'
#
loop_
_entity.id
_entity.type
_entity.pdbx_description
1 polymer ?
#
loop_
_entity_poly.entity_id
_entity_poly.type
_entity_poly.pdbx_seq_one_letter_code
_entity_poly.pdbx_strand_id
1 'polypeptide(L)'
;MHLKRLAITNFKNIADARLRFSPKINCFLGNNGMGKSNLLDAVHYLSFCKSFTGLADAALVKRGEEFLTMRGEYDRKGVDEELQVGLLPGKRKSFKRGGKEYDRLSAHIGAFPLVLVAPADQELVSGTGEERRRFMDQVISQTDPLYLDHLIRYGRALQQRNKLLRDHAVDPSLYLAIEMTMERSAAYITRARQEWVERLTGIFGRYYERIAADGEIPSISLKSHLSENPDGLMALLDSTRRHDEIVGHTSVGPHRDDIDLWLNGMPVRRAASQGQCKTYTIALRLAQYDFMREAARMKPLLLLDDIFDKLDATRVERLVEIVSEDIFGQIFITDTNRDHLDHIMSRSANDHRSWMVEEGTFTLMASSAGEPDADDAPQQQPTA
;
A
#
# COMPACT_ATOMS: atom_id res chain seq x y z
N MET A 1 15.76 -3.55 6.47
CA MET A 1 14.65 -4.10 7.27
C MET A 1 14.14 -5.36 6.59
N HIS A 2 13.88 -6.43 7.36
CA HIS A 2 13.19 -7.61 6.84
C HIS A 2 12.34 -8.26 7.93
N LEU A 3 11.24 -8.89 7.54
CA LEU A 3 10.39 -9.71 8.38
C LEU A 3 11.05 -11.10 8.50
N LYS A 4 11.41 -11.51 9.70
CA LYS A 4 12.08 -12.79 9.99
C LYS A 4 11.09 -13.93 10.13
N ARG A 5 10.04 -13.70 10.94
CA ARG A 5 8.99 -14.68 11.26
C ARG A 5 7.63 -14.03 11.29
N LEU A 6 6.62 -14.79 10.92
CA LEU A 6 5.22 -14.42 11.00
C LEU A 6 4.41 -15.59 11.57
N ALA A 7 3.68 -15.31 12.65
CA ALA A 7 2.68 -16.21 13.18
C ALA A 7 1.29 -15.58 12.95
N ILE A 8 0.36 -16.38 12.46
CA ILE A 8 -1.02 -15.98 12.15
C ILE A 8 -1.96 -17.00 12.78
N THR A 9 -3.03 -16.53 13.43
CA THR A 9 -4.13 -17.39 13.87
C THR A 9 -5.45 -16.76 13.43
N ASN A 10 -6.29 -17.51 12.75
CA ASN A 10 -7.66 -17.17 12.34
C ASN A 10 -7.77 -15.91 11.45
N PHE A 11 -6.87 -15.74 10.49
CA PHE A 11 -6.92 -14.62 9.54
C PHE A 11 -7.47 -15.08 8.18
N LYS A 12 -8.65 -14.59 7.81
CA LYS A 12 -9.35 -14.95 6.55
C LYS A 12 -9.48 -16.47 6.39
N ASN A 13 -8.81 -17.09 5.41
CA ASN A 13 -8.81 -18.57 5.26
C ASN A 13 -7.67 -19.26 6.02
N ILE A 14 -6.72 -18.51 6.57
CA ILE A 14 -5.58 -19.06 7.33
C ILE A 14 -6.04 -19.37 8.75
N ALA A 15 -6.03 -20.66 9.15
CA ALA A 15 -6.38 -21.06 10.51
C ALA A 15 -5.22 -20.84 11.47
N ASP A 16 -4.07 -21.42 11.17
CA ASP A 16 -2.80 -21.22 11.86
C ASP A 16 -1.67 -21.30 10.85
N ALA A 17 -0.70 -20.41 10.96
CA ALA A 17 0.52 -20.45 10.16
C ALA A 17 1.69 -19.87 10.96
N ARG A 18 2.83 -20.54 10.89
CA ARG A 18 4.09 -20.07 11.45
C ARG A 18 5.15 -20.16 10.37
N LEU A 19 5.60 -19.03 9.87
CA LEU A 19 6.47 -18.94 8.71
C LEU A 19 7.76 -18.22 9.08
N ARG A 20 8.88 -18.76 8.61
CA ARG A 20 10.19 -18.12 8.67
C ARG A 20 10.62 -17.72 7.26
N PHE A 21 11.00 -16.49 7.07
CA PHE A 21 11.28 -15.93 5.75
C PHE A 21 12.77 -15.77 5.49
N SER A 22 13.13 -15.85 4.19
CA SER A 22 14.41 -15.37 3.68
C SER A 22 14.49 -13.86 3.80
N PRO A 23 15.65 -13.28 4.13
CA PRO A 23 15.84 -11.84 4.13
C PRO A 23 15.76 -11.20 2.73
N LYS A 24 15.70 -12.01 1.66
CA LYS A 24 15.67 -11.53 0.27
C LYS A 24 14.39 -11.94 -0.45
N ILE A 25 14.26 -13.16 -0.92
CA ILE A 25 13.16 -13.59 -1.79
C ILE A 25 12.32 -14.67 -1.12
N ASN A 26 11.00 -14.44 -1.11
CA ASN A 26 10.01 -15.36 -0.58
C ASN A 26 8.92 -15.59 -1.62
N CYS A 27 8.84 -16.80 -2.17
CA CYS A 27 7.92 -17.18 -3.24
C CYS A 27 6.78 -18.05 -2.72
N PHE A 28 5.54 -17.76 -3.14
CA PHE A 28 4.33 -18.52 -2.75
C PHE A 28 3.61 -18.99 -4.00
N LEU A 29 3.67 -20.30 -4.24
CA LEU A 29 3.05 -20.98 -5.37
C LEU A 29 1.74 -21.63 -4.94
N GLY A 30 0.72 -21.58 -5.76
CA GLY A 30 -0.56 -22.25 -5.52
C GLY A 30 -1.65 -21.72 -6.45
N ASN A 31 -2.75 -22.45 -6.56
CA ASN A 31 -3.89 -22.04 -7.35
C ASN A 31 -4.57 -20.77 -6.80
N ASN A 32 -5.43 -20.15 -7.60
CA ASN A 32 -6.22 -19.02 -7.16
C ASN A 32 -7.14 -19.41 -6.00
N GLY A 33 -7.32 -18.48 -5.04
CA GLY A 33 -8.15 -18.73 -3.86
C GLY A 33 -7.50 -19.52 -2.73
N MET A 34 -6.30 -20.07 -2.89
CA MET A 34 -5.62 -20.90 -1.89
C MET A 34 -5.12 -20.11 -0.66
N GLY A 35 -5.06 -18.78 -0.70
CA GLY A 35 -4.65 -17.97 0.46
C GLY A 35 -3.34 -17.20 0.26
N LYS A 36 -2.72 -17.24 -0.92
CA LYS A 36 -1.49 -16.48 -1.24
C LYS A 36 -1.63 -14.99 -0.91
N SER A 37 -2.61 -14.33 -1.51
CA SER A 37 -2.89 -12.89 -1.27
C SER A 37 -3.31 -12.62 0.18
N ASN A 38 -3.88 -13.59 0.88
CA ASN A 38 -4.22 -13.44 2.29
C ASN A 38 -2.98 -13.38 3.18
N LEU A 39 -1.92 -14.14 2.85
CA LEU A 39 -0.64 -14.00 3.53
C LEU A 39 -0.02 -12.61 3.29
N LEU A 40 -0.02 -12.13 2.04
CA LEU A 40 0.47 -10.78 1.74
C LEU A 40 -0.36 -9.71 2.48
N ASP A 41 -1.67 -9.92 2.62
CA ASP A 41 -2.53 -9.02 3.38
C ASP A 41 -2.21 -9.01 4.89
N ALA A 42 -1.83 -10.14 5.47
CA ALA A 42 -1.35 -10.19 6.84
C ALA A 42 -0.05 -9.39 7.02
N VAL A 43 0.91 -9.51 6.11
CA VAL A 43 2.14 -8.70 6.11
C VAL A 43 1.82 -7.21 5.92
N HIS A 44 0.92 -6.88 4.99
CA HIS A 44 0.45 -5.51 4.77
C HIS A 44 -0.24 -4.94 6.01
N TYR A 45 -1.08 -5.74 6.68
CA TYR A 45 -1.77 -5.33 7.90
C TYR A 45 -0.81 -4.95 9.03
N LEU A 46 0.29 -5.68 9.17
CA LEU A 46 1.35 -5.33 10.13
C LEU A 46 2.01 -3.98 9.84
N SER A 47 2.03 -3.51 8.60
CA SER A 47 2.61 -2.20 8.22
C SER A 47 1.59 -1.06 8.25
N PHE A 48 0.33 -1.30 7.87
CA PHE A 48 -0.70 -0.27 7.69
C PHE A 48 -1.82 -0.30 8.72
N CYS A 49 -1.84 -1.25 9.64
CA CYS A 49 -2.92 -1.46 10.61
C CYS A 49 -4.30 -1.66 9.97
N LYS A 50 -4.35 -2.04 8.70
CA LYS A 50 -5.58 -2.29 7.93
C LYS A 50 -5.31 -3.23 6.76
N SER A 51 -6.34 -3.95 6.32
CA SER A 51 -6.28 -4.78 5.12
C SER A 51 -6.15 -3.93 3.85
N PHE A 52 -5.38 -4.41 2.86
CA PHE A 52 -5.30 -3.75 1.56
C PHE A 52 -6.54 -4.02 0.70
N THR A 53 -7.30 -5.09 1.02
CA THR A 53 -8.54 -5.41 0.30
C THR A 53 -9.72 -4.50 0.69
N GLY A 54 -9.53 -3.58 1.63
CA GLY A 54 -10.57 -2.67 2.11
C GLY A 54 -11.63 -3.30 3.01
N LEU A 55 -11.48 -4.57 3.37
CA LEU A 55 -12.39 -5.25 4.31
C LEU A 55 -12.30 -4.62 5.70
N ALA A 56 -13.44 -4.52 6.36
CA ALA A 56 -13.50 -4.13 7.76
C ALA A 56 -12.80 -5.18 8.66
N ASP A 57 -12.21 -4.73 9.76
CA ASP A 57 -11.44 -5.59 10.68
C ASP A 57 -12.22 -6.86 11.10
N ALA A 58 -13.52 -6.75 11.39
CA ALA A 58 -14.35 -7.88 11.76
C ALA A 58 -14.46 -8.96 10.68
N ALA A 59 -14.38 -8.57 9.40
CA ALA A 59 -14.42 -9.51 8.27
C ALA A 59 -13.08 -10.20 7.99
N LEU A 60 -12.02 -9.83 8.70
CA LEU A 60 -10.71 -10.46 8.61
C LEU A 60 -10.60 -11.70 9.52
N VAL A 61 -11.46 -11.82 10.53
CA VAL A 61 -11.52 -13.00 11.37
C VAL A 61 -12.06 -14.17 10.56
N LYS A 62 -11.40 -15.33 10.64
CA LYS A 62 -11.81 -16.55 9.95
C LYS A 62 -13.25 -16.90 10.30
N ARG A 63 -14.02 -17.30 9.29
CA ARG A 63 -15.43 -17.64 9.48
C ARG A 63 -15.58 -18.78 10.50
N GLY A 64 -16.40 -18.54 11.51
CA GLY A 64 -16.65 -19.48 12.61
C GLY A 64 -15.76 -19.27 13.83
N GLU A 65 -14.79 -18.34 13.73
CA GLU A 65 -13.87 -18.02 14.82
C GLU A 65 -14.23 -16.69 15.49
N GLU A 66 -13.85 -16.54 16.76
CA GLU A 66 -14.20 -15.35 17.57
C GLU A 66 -13.13 -14.25 17.52
N PHE A 67 -11.88 -14.61 17.19
CA PHE A 67 -10.75 -13.68 17.20
C PHE A 67 -9.73 -13.99 16.11
N LEU A 68 -8.85 -13.05 15.84
CA LEU A 68 -7.60 -13.29 15.13
C LEU A 68 -6.40 -12.73 15.91
N THR A 69 -5.25 -13.35 15.73
CA THR A 69 -3.97 -12.80 16.18
C THR A 69 -2.92 -12.90 15.09
N MET A 70 -2.01 -11.92 15.09
CA MET A 70 -0.81 -11.93 14.23
C MET A 70 0.39 -11.45 15.04
N ARG A 71 1.54 -12.09 14.82
CA ARG A 71 2.82 -11.69 15.40
C ARG A 71 3.88 -11.70 14.31
N GLY A 72 4.54 -10.56 14.12
CA GLY A 72 5.66 -10.39 13.18
C GLY A 72 6.94 -10.07 13.93
N GLU A 73 8.02 -10.80 13.65
CA GLU A 73 9.36 -10.55 14.17
C GLU A 73 10.22 -9.97 13.03
N TYR A 74 10.75 -8.77 13.23
CA TYR A 74 11.51 -8.04 12.22
C TYR A 74 12.96 -7.82 12.67
N ASP A 75 13.88 -7.87 11.72
CA ASP A 75 15.15 -7.14 11.86
C ASP A 75 14.95 -5.74 11.27
N ARG A 76 15.20 -4.72 12.07
CA ARG A 76 15.14 -3.32 11.62
C ARG A 76 16.44 -2.61 11.98
N LYS A 77 17.32 -2.46 11.00
CA LYS A 77 18.66 -1.85 11.18
C LYS A 77 19.52 -2.59 12.20
N GLY A 78 19.46 -3.93 12.22
CA GLY A 78 20.22 -4.78 13.16
C GLY A 78 19.59 -4.88 14.56
N VAL A 79 18.37 -4.36 14.75
CA VAL A 79 17.61 -4.47 16.01
C VAL A 79 16.39 -5.35 15.78
N ASP A 80 16.20 -6.34 16.64
CA ASP A 80 15.02 -7.20 16.63
C ASP A 80 13.82 -6.43 17.18
N GLU A 81 12.76 -6.37 16.40
CA GLU A 81 11.51 -5.70 16.74
C GLU A 81 10.34 -6.64 16.53
N GLU A 82 9.39 -6.60 17.45
CA GLU A 82 8.18 -7.42 17.43
C GLU A 82 6.93 -6.55 17.27
N LEU A 83 6.05 -6.96 16.36
CA LEU A 83 4.70 -6.45 16.22
C LEU A 83 3.69 -7.52 16.61
N GLN A 84 2.69 -7.15 17.40
CA GLN A 84 1.58 -8.01 17.78
C GLN A 84 0.25 -7.35 17.47
N VAL A 85 -0.66 -8.10 16.87
CA VAL A 85 -2.03 -7.68 16.57
C VAL A 85 -2.99 -8.65 17.21
N GLY A 86 -3.99 -8.13 17.91
CA GLY A 86 -5.13 -8.88 18.41
C GLY A 86 -6.42 -8.17 18.00
N LEU A 87 -7.33 -8.93 17.42
CA LEU A 87 -8.62 -8.42 16.97
C LEU A 87 -9.76 -9.31 17.46
N LEU A 88 -10.73 -8.68 18.12
CA LEU A 88 -11.97 -9.28 18.57
C LEU A 88 -13.11 -8.45 17.98
N PRO A 89 -14.01 -9.03 17.16
CA PRO A 89 -15.12 -8.28 16.57
C PRO A 89 -15.94 -7.52 17.63
N GLY A 90 -16.25 -6.26 17.34
CA GLY A 90 -16.95 -5.38 18.28
C GLY A 90 -16.10 -4.74 19.37
N LYS A 91 -14.82 -5.09 19.49
CA LYS A 91 -13.89 -4.45 20.41
C LYS A 91 -12.82 -3.63 19.67
N ARG A 92 -12.18 -2.70 20.39
CA ARG A 92 -11.01 -1.98 19.87
C ARG A 92 -9.88 -3.00 19.62
N LYS A 93 -9.28 -2.96 18.43
CA LYS A 93 -8.12 -3.79 18.12
C LYS A 93 -6.92 -3.40 18.97
N SER A 94 -6.17 -4.40 19.42
CA SER A 94 -4.88 -4.23 20.07
C SER A 94 -3.78 -4.27 19.01
N PHE A 95 -2.87 -3.29 19.05
CA PHE A 95 -1.69 -3.25 18.18
C PHE A 95 -0.49 -2.82 19.02
N LYS A 96 0.48 -3.74 19.15
CA LYS A 96 1.65 -3.55 20.03
C LYS A 96 2.95 -3.62 19.25
N ARG A 97 3.94 -2.85 19.69
CA ARG A 97 5.34 -2.90 19.23
C ARG A 97 6.24 -3.10 20.45
N GLY A 98 7.05 -4.17 20.44
CA GLY A 98 7.90 -4.51 21.59
C GLY A 98 7.10 -4.67 22.89
N GLY A 99 5.91 -5.27 22.81
CA GLY A 99 4.99 -5.45 23.96
C GLY A 99 4.20 -4.21 24.38
N LYS A 100 4.54 -3.00 23.88
CA LYS A 100 3.85 -1.75 24.21
C LYS A 100 2.77 -1.42 23.20
N GLU A 101 1.55 -1.16 23.67
CA GLU A 101 0.42 -0.77 22.83
C GLU A 101 0.57 0.66 22.29
N TYR A 102 0.14 0.89 21.05
CA TYR A 102 0.10 2.21 20.46
C TYR A 102 -1.08 3.03 20.98
N ASP A 103 -0.82 4.23 21.47
CA ASP A 103 -1.88 5.19 21.83
C ASP A 103 -2.70 5.60 20.61
N ARG A 104 -2.01 5.80 19.48
CA ARG A 104 -2.58 6.14 18.17
C ARG A 104 -1.91 5.33 17.07
N LEU A 105 -2.70 4.64 16.26
CA LEU A 105 -2.19 3.84 15.15
C LEU A 105 -1.48 4.67 14.07
N SER A 106 -1.78 5.97 13.97
CA SER A 106 -1.06 6.87 13.06
C SER A 106 0.44 6.97 13.38
N ALA A 107 0.85 6.75 14.64
CA ALA A 107 2.26 6.73 15.02
C ALA A 107 3.02 5.49 14.50
N HIS A 108 2.30 4.46 14.07
CA HIS A 108 2.88 3.26 13.47
C HIS A 108 3.18 3.43 11.98
N ILE A 109 2.38 4.24 11.27
CA ILE A 109 2.50 4.41 9.81
C ILE A 109 3.90 4.94 9.45
N GLY A 110 4.56 4.24 8.51
CA GLY A 110 5.93 4.53 8.08
C GLY A 110 7.03 3.91 8.94
N ALA A 111 6.71 3.33 10.12
CA ALA A 111 7.72 2.64 10.94
C ALA A 111 8.23 1.35 10.27
N PHE A 112 7.36 0.64 9.55
CA PHE A 112 7.66 -0.55 8.76
C PHE A 112 7.22 -0.32 7.32
N PRO A 113 7.99 0.44 6.52
CA PRO A 113 7.59 0.84 5.18
C PRO A 113 7.44 -0.37 4.25
N LEU A 114 6.36 -0.35 3.46
CA LEU A 114 5.98 -1.43 2.57
C LEU A 114 5.38 -0.88 1.29
N VAL A 115 5.69 -1.53 0.18
CA VAL A 115 5.05 -1.32 -1.12
C VAL A 115 4.39 -2.61 -1.55
N LEU A 116 3.13 -2.52 -1.95
CA LEU A 116 2.35 -3.61 -2.52
C LEU A 116 2.10 -3.31 -4.01
N VAL A 117 2.31 -4.31 -4.84
CA VAL A 117 1.84 -4.36 -6.23
C VAL A 117 0.81 -5.47 -6.31
N ALA A 118 -0.44 -5.16 -6.63
CA ALA A 118 -1.52 -6.11 -6.66
C ALA A 118 -2.40 -5.90 -7.91
N PRO A 119 -3.20 -6.91 -8.34
CA PRO A 119 -4.09 -6.77 -9.49
C PRO A 119 -5.07 -5.58 -9.38
N ALA A 120 -5.54 -5.27 -8.17
CA ALA A 120 -6.42 -4.12 -7.90
C ALA A 120 -5.77 -2.76 -8.22
N ASP A 121 -4.45 -2.68 -8.35
CA ASP A 121 -3.75 -1.44 -8.69
C ASP A 121 -4.09 -0.92 -10.09
N GLN A 122 -4.69 -1.73 -10.96
CA GLN A 122 -5.23 -1.27 -12.24
C GLN A 122 -6.26 -0.14 -12.06
N GLU A 123 -6.93 -0.08 -10.92
CA GLU A 123 -7.84 1.00 -10.55
C GLU A 123 -7.15 2.37 -10.41
N LEU A 124 -5.84 2.42 -10.21
CA LEU A 124 -5.08 3.68 -10.27
C LEU A 124 -5.21 4.35 -11.64
N VAL A 125 -5.23 3.56 -12.70
CA VAL A 125 -5.35 4.03 -14.08
C VAL A 125 -6.81 4.13 -14.52
N SER A 126 -7.61 3.08 -14.31
CA SER A 126 -8.99 2.98 -14.81
C SER A 126 -10.04 3.56 -13.88
N GLY A 127 -9.76 3.62 -12.58
CA GLY A 127 -10.67 4.04 -11.53
C GLY A 127 -10.84 5.54 -11.39
N THR A 128 -11.38 5.92 -10.25
CA THR A 128 -11.72 7.31 -9.92
C THR A 128 -10.53 8.06 -9.30
N GLY A 129 -10.67 9.37 -9.11
CA GLY A 129 -9.67 10.16 -8.38
C GLY A 129 -9.51 9.75 -6.92
N GLU A 130 -10.47 9.00 -6.36
CA GLU A 130 -10.37 8.53 -4.97
C GLU A 130 -9.23 7.53 -4.79
N GLU A 131 -9.08 6.56 -5.71
CA GLU A 131 -7.99 5.56 -5.68
C GLU A 131 -6.63 6.26 -5.82
N ARG A 132 -6.52 7.26 -6.71
CA ARG A 132 -5.28 8.01 -6.91
C ARG A 132 -4.95 8.89 -5.71
N ARG A 133 -5.94 9.55 -5.08
CA ARG A 133 -5.71 10.25 -3.80
C ARG A 133 -5.27 9.29 -2.70
N ARG A 134 -5.94 8.14 -2.56
CA ARG A 134 -5.56 7.11 -1.58
C ARG A 134 -4.13 6.65 -1.79
N PHE A 135 -3.71 6.47 -3.04
CA PHE A 135 -2.33 6.14 -3.39
C PHE A 135 -1.35 7.22 -2.94
N MET A 136 -1.58 8.50 -3.31
CA MET A 136 -0.74 9.63 -2.84
C MET A 136 -0.64 9.65 -1.32
N ASP A 137 -1.78 9.60 -0.65
CA ASP A 137 -1.86 9.72 0.81
C ASP A 137 -1.14 8.57 1.50
N GLN A 138 -1.25 7.35 0.97
CA GLN A 138 -0.52 6.20 1.49
C GLN A 138 1.01 6.35 1.37
N VAL A 139 1.48 6.84 0.24
CA VAL A 139 2.93 6.98 0.00
C VAL A 139 3.51 8.10 0.85
N ILE A 140 2.91 9.29 0.79
CA ILE A 140 3.42 10.46 1.50
C ILE A 140 3.33 10.24 3.02
N SER A 141 2.23 9.67 3.53
CA SER A 141 2.07 9.41 4.97
C SER A 141 3.09 8.45 5.55
N GLN A 142 3.65 7.53 4.75
CA GLN A 142 4.72 6.64 5.23
C GLN A 142 6.08 7.35 5.36
N THR A 143 6.27 8.47 4.67
CA THR A 143 7.55 9.19 4.62
C THR A 143 7.51 10.53 5.34
N ASP A 144 6.30 11.07 5.58
CA ASP A 144 6.07 12.36 6.23
C ASP A 144 4.95 12.26 7.30
N PRO A 145 5.32 12.12 8.58
CA PRO A 145 4.33 12.08 9.68
C PRO A 145 3.51 13.36 9.83
N LEU A 146 4.06 14.53 9.43
CA LEU A 146 3.33 15.81 9.48
C LEU A 146 2.23 15.83 8.42
N TYR A 147 2.49 15.28 7.25
CA TYR A 147 1.47 15.11 6.21
C TYR A 147 0.27 14.31 6.74
N LEU A 148 0.53 13.17 7.40
CA LEU A 148 -0.54 12.34 7.98
C LEU A 148 -1.33 13.10 9.05
N ASP A 149 -0.67 13.88 9.89
CA ASP A 149 -1.35 14.69 10.90
C ASP A 149 -2.24 15.77 10.26
N HIS A 150 -1.73 16.49 9.25
CA HIS A 150 -2.50 17.45 8.48
C HIS A 150 -3.68 16.79 7.74
N LEU A 151 -3.49 15.60 7.16
CA LEU A 151 -4.54 14.85 6.48
C LEU A 151 -5.67 14.47 7.43
N ILE A 152 -5.33 14.00 8.65
CA ILE A 152 -6.32 13.66 9.69
C ILE A 152 -7.08 14.92 10.16
N ARG A 153 -6.38 16.03 10.40
CA ARG A 153 -7.00 17.31 10.85
C ARG A 153 -7.92 17.86 9.76
N TYR A 154 -7.44 17.88 8.52
CA TYR A 154 -8.23 18.30 7.37
C TYR A 154 -9.50 17.46 7.20
N GLY A 155 -9.38 16.14 7.26
CA GLY A 155 -10.52 15.23 7.13
C GLY A 155 -11.58 15.45 8.21
N ARG A 156 -11.18 15.69 9.47
CA ARG A 156 -12.11 16.01 10.56
C ARG A 156 -12.80 17.36 10.34
N ALA A 157 -12.05 18.39 9.97
CA ALA A 157 -12.60 19.71 9.72
C ALA A 157 -13.56 19.69 8.51
N LEU A 158 -13.22 18.95 7.44
CA LEU A 158 -14.10 18.73 6.28
C LEU A 158 -15.41 18.06 6.68
N GLN A 159 -15.37 17.03 7.52
CA GLN A 159 -16.58 16.37 8.02
C GLN A 159 -17.46 17.33 8.83
N GLN A 160 -16.85 18.17 9.68
CA GLN A 160 -17.56 19.19 10.45
C GLN A 160 -18.20 20.25 9.54
N ARG A 161 -17.44 20.77 8.55
CA ARG A 161 -17.98 21.72 7.58
C ARG A 161 -19.14 21.13 6.78
N ASN A 162 -18.97 19.91 6.28
CA ASN A 162 -20.03 19.23 5.53
C ASN A 162 -21.27 18.94 6.38
N LYS A 163 -21.10 18.77 7.70
CA LYS A 163 -22.26 18.68 8.63
C LYS A 163 -22.99 20.00 8.72
N LEU A 164 -22.28 21.12 8.93
CA LEU A 164 -22.90 22.45 8.97
C LEU A 164 -23.66 22.78 7.67
N LEU A 165 -23.10 22.42 6.51
CA LEU A 165 -23.77 22.61 5.21
C LEU A 165 -25.09 21.83 5.13
N ARG A 166 -25.09 20.56 5.55
CA ARG A 166 -26.31 19.73 5.55
C ARG A 166 -27.36 20.17 6.57
N ASP A 167 -26.89 20.70 7.71
CA ASP A 167 -27.77 21.21 8.78
C ASP A 167 -28.27 22.65 8.48
N HIS A 168 -27.88 23.22 7.31
CA HIS A 168 -28.19 24.58 6.88
C HIS A 168 -27.85 25.64 7.95
N ALA A 169 -26.72 25.48 8.62
CA ALA A 169 -26.24 26.42 9.64
C ALA A 169 -25.95 27.79 9.01
N VAL A 170 -26.60 28.83 9.54
CA VAL A 170 -26.53 30.20 9.01
C VAL A 170 -25.48 31.08 9.69
N ASP A 171 -24.94 30.67 10.84
CA ASP A 171 -23.96 31.46 11.59
C ASP A 171 -22.55 31.34 10.93
N PRO A 172 -22.01 32.43 10.34
CA PRO A 172 -20.73 32.40 9.69
C PRO A 172 -19.56 32.08 10.64
N SER A 173 -19.70 32.38 11.94
CA SER A 173 -18.63 32.14 12.93
C SER A 173 -18.34 30.66 13.12
N LEU A 174 -19.34 29.79 12.95
CA LEU A 174 -19.19 28.34 13.02
C LEU A 174 -18.30 27.81 11.88
N TYR A 175 -18.41 28.38 10.69
CA TYR A 175 -17.59 28.02 9.55
C TYR A 175 -16.15 28.54 9.70
N LEU A 176 -15.96 29.77 10.17
CA LEU A 176 -14.65 30.42 10.19
C LEU A 176 -13.58 29.59 10.91
N ALA A 177 -13.86 29.13 12.14
CA ALA A 177 -12.88 28.34 12.92
C ALA A 177 -12.51 27.00 12.24
N ILE A 178 -13.50 26.34 11.61
CA ILE A 178 -13.31 25.10 10.87
C ILE A 178 -12.49 25.35 9.61
N GLU A 179 -12.86 26.38 8.82
CA GLU A 179 -12.22 26.73 7.55
C GLU A 179 -10.78 27.21 7.77
N MET A 180 -10.47 27.94 8.85
CA MET A 180 -9.08 28.26 9.23
C MET A 180 -8.24 27.01 9.53
N THR A 181 -8.84 25.99 10.12
CA THR A 181 -8.16 24.70 10.35
C THR A 181 -7.95 23.96 9.01
N MET A 182 -8.93 24.01 8.11
CA MET A 182 -8.82 23.45 6.77
C MET A 182 -7.73 24.15 5.96
N GLU A 183 -7.68 25.50 5.96
CA GLU A 183 -6.67 26.30 5.25
C GLU A 183 -5.24 25.86 5.56
N ARG A 184 -4.88 25.84 6.86
CA ARG A 184 -3.53 25.47 7.30
C ARG A 184 -3.15 24.06 6.85
N SER A 185 -4.10 23.13 6.96
CA SER A 185 -3.84 21.74 6.61
C SER A 185 -3.81 21.56 5.10
N ALA A 186 -4.67 22.23 4.34
CA ALA A 186 -4.74 22.17 2.90
C ALA A 186 -3.46 22.68 2.23
N ALA A 187 -2.92 23.80 2.71
CA ALA A 187 -1.66 24.36 2.20
C ALA A 187 -0.50 23.35 2.34
N TYR A 188 -0.40 22.69 3.50
CA TYR A 188 0.64 21.66 3.70
C TYR A 188 0.43 20.45 2.79
N ILE A 189 -0.80 19.93 2.73
CA ILE A 189 -1.14 18.74 1.91
C ILE A 189 -0.83 18.98 0.44
N THR A 190 -1.27 20.12 -0.12
CA THR A 190 -1.09 20.45 -1.54
C THR A 190 0.40 20.59 -1.88
N ARG A 191 1.17 21.30 -1.06
CA ARG A 191 2.62 21.44 -1.26
C ARG A 191 3.32 20.07 -1.23
N ALA A 192 3.04 19.24 -0.23
CA ALA A 192 3.66 17.91 -0.11
C ALA A 192 3.31 17.00 -1.29
N ARG A 193 2.07 17.07 -1.81
CA ARG A 193 1.66 16.33 -3.01
C ARG A 193 2.38 16.81 -4.26
N GLN A 194 2.56 18.11 -4.41
CA GLN A 194 3.28 18.69 -5.54
C GLN A 194 4.75 18.26 -5.53
N GLU A 195 5.45 18.42 -4.42
CA GLU A 195 6.83 17.99 -4.24
C GLU A 195 6.99 16.48 -4.49
N TRP A 196 6.03 15.68 -4.05
CA TRP A 196 6.03 14.25 -4.27
C TRP A 196 5.86 13.89 -5.76
N VAL A 197 4.90 14.50 -6.47
CA VAL A 197 4.66 14.27 -7.90
C VAL A 197 5.89 14.66 -8.72
N GLU A 198 6.50 15.81 -8.44
CA GLU A 198 7.71 16.29 -9.12
C GLU A 198 8.87 15.29 -8.98
N ARG A 199 9.11 14.80 -7.75
CA ARG A 199 10.15 13.80 -7.49
C ARG A 199 9.85 12.46 -8.12
N LEU A 200 8.60 12.01 -8.04
CA LEU A 200 8.19 10.69 -8.56
C LEU A 200 8.27 10.62 -10.08
N THR A 201 7.97 11.71 -10.79
CA THR A 201 7.91 11.73 -12.26
C THR A 201 9.21 11.23 -12.91
N GLY A 202 10.36 11.72 -12.45
CA GLY A 202 11.65 11.28 -12.98
C GLY A 202 12.00 9.83 -12.68
N ILE A 203 11.63 9.34 -11.48
CA ILE A 203 11.83 7.95 -11.08
C ILE A 203 10.92 7.04 -11.89
N PHE A 204 9.67 7.43 -12.03
CA PHE A 204 8.64 6.70 -12.74
C PHE A 204 8.97 6.49 -14.22
N GLY A 205 9.44 7.56 -14.91
CA GLY A 205 9.86 7.47 -16.32
C GLY A 205 10.93 6.40 -16.54
N ARG A 206 11.95 6.33 -15.66
CA ARG A 206 13.01 5.33 -15.74
C ARG A 206 12.51 3.89 -15.60
N TYR A 207 11.61 3.62 -14.64
CA TYR A 207 11.04 2.27 -14.48
C TYR A 207 10.14 1.89 -15.64
N TYR A 208 9.34 2.83 -16.13
CA TYR A 208 8.47 2.58 -17.28
C TYR A 208 9.27 2.22 -18.53
N GLU A 209 10.29 3.00 -18.88
CA GLU A 209 11.18 2.74 -20.01
C GLU A 209 11.86 1.36 -19.92
N ARG A 210 12.31 0.98 -18.73
CA ARG A 210 12.94 -0.32 -18.50
C ARG A 210 11.99 -1.49 -18.70
N ILE A 211 10.71 -1.36 -18.36
CA ILE A 211 9.71 -2.42 -18.52
C ILE A 211 9.15 -2.45 -19.94
N ALA A 212 8.77 -1.30 -20.49
CA ALA A 212 8.14 -1.18 -21.81
C ALA A 212 9.16 -1.31 -22.95
N ALA A 213 10.26 -0.55 -22.90
CA ALA A 213 11.32 -0.41 -23.91
C ALA A 213 10.82 -0.04 -25.32
N ASP A 214 9.63 0.52 -25.45
CA ASP A 214 8.96 0.80 -26.73
C ASP A 214 9.05 2.29 -27.13
N GLY A 215 9.90 3.10 -26.44
CA GLY A 215 10.02 4.54 -26.67
C GLY A 215 8.79 5.35 -26.24
N GLU A 216 7.88 4.75 -25.48
CA GLU A 216 6.71 5.41 -24.93
C GLU A 216 7.11 6.40 -23.81
N ILE A 217 6.44 7.55 -23.78
CA ILE A 217 6.74 8.64 -22.83
C ILE A 217 5.60 8.72 -21.80
N PRO A 218 5.80 8.17 -20.59
CA PRO A 218 4.84 8.31 -19.51
C PRO A 218 5.04 9.64 -18.78
N SER A 219 3.96 10.25 -18.30
CA SER A 219 4.04 11.39 -17.39
C SER A 219 2.90 11.41 -16.38
N ILE A 220 3.15 12.09 -15.28
CA ILE A 220 2.16 12.33 -14.23
C ILE A 220 2.18 13.81 -13.85
N SER A 221 1.01 14.36 -13.52
CA SER A 221 0.90 15.75 -13.04
C SER A 221 -0.17 15.85 -11.97
N LEU A 222 0.04 16.71 -10.97
CA LEU A 222 -0.97 17.00 -9.95
C LEU A 222 -2.02 17.94 -10.54
N LYS A 223 -3.28 17.59 -10.36
CA LYS A 223 -4.43 18.45 -10.60
C LYS A 223 -5.02 18.88 -9.26
N SER A 224 -4.89 20.16 -8.91
CA SER A 224 -5.36 20.70 -7.63
C SER A 224 -5.84 22.14 -7.78
N HIS A 225 -7.02 22.40 -7.24
CA HIS A 225 -7.58 23.75 -7.19
C HIS A 225 -6.68 24.75 -6.44
N LEU A 226 -5.96 24.27 -5.42
CA LEU A 226 -5.06 25.13 -4.65
C LEU A 226 -3.77 25.45 -5.39
N SER A 227 -3.25 24.54 -6.22
CA SER A 227 -2.05 24.82 -7.04
C SER A 227 -2.30 25.89 -8.09
N GLU A 228 -3.55 26.05 -8.49
CA GLU A 228 -3.98 27.02 -9.50
C GLU A 228 -4.46 28.35 -8.87
N ASN A 229 -4.63 28.42 -7.54
CA ASN A 229 -5.17 29.59 -6.85
C ASN A 229 -4.23 30.07 -5.71
N PRO A 230 -3.52 31.19 -5.94
CA PRO A 230 -2.58 31.75 -4.95
C PRO A 230 -3.27 32.30 -3.69
N ASP A 231 -4.58 32.61 -3.75
CA ASP A 231 -5.32 33.22 -2.64
C ASP A 231 -5.72 32.19 -1.55
N GLY A 232 -5.39 30.91 -1.77
CA GLY A 232 -5.58 29.82 -0.79
C GLY A 232 -6.99 29.24 -0.76
N LEU A 233 -7.19 28.34 0.21
CA LEU A 233 -8.45 27.58 0.35
C LEU A 233 -9.60 28.47 0.83
N MET A 234 -9.35 29.46 1.70
CA MET A 234 -10.38 30.34 2.24
C MET A 234 -11.11 31.11 1.13
N ALA A 235 -10.37 31.67 0.16
CA ALA A 235 -10.93 32.36 -0.99
C ALA A 235 -11.75 31.42 -1.88
N LEU A 236 -11.27 30.18 -2.08
CA LEU A 236 -12.01 29.16 -2.83
C LEU A 236 -13.32 28.77 -2.12
N LEU A 237 -13.27 28.55 -0.81
CA LEU A 237 -14.47 28.21 -0.01
C LEU A 237 -15.52 29.32 0.00
N ASP A 238 -15.05 30.58 0.01
CA ASP A 238 -15.97 31.73 -0.05
C ASP A 238 -16.64 31.81 -1.42
N SER A 239 -15.86 31.67 -2.50
CA SER A 239 -16.38 31.71 -3.87
C SER A 239 -17.37 30.58 -4.19
N THR A 240 -17.22 29.41 -3.55
CA THR A 240 -18.07 28.23 -3.77
C THR A 240 -19.18 28.07 -2.72
N ARG A 241 -19.26 28.94 -1.72
CA ARG A 241 -20.17 28.81 -0.57
C ARG A 241 -21.62 28.52 -0.96
N ARG A 242 -22.20 29.32 -1.87
CA ARG A 242 -23.59 29.14 -2.33
C ARG A 242 -23.81 27.78 -3.01
N HIS A 243 -22.83 27.32 -3.76
CA HIS A 243 -22.89 26.01 -4.39
C HIS A 243 -22.83 24.92 -3.35
N ASP A 244 -21.87 25.02 -2.40
CA ASP A 244 -21.70 24.05 -1.32
C ASP A 244 -22.94 23.92 -0.41
N GLU A 245 -23.66 25.05 -0.15
CA GLU A 245 -24.92 25.08 0.58
C GLU A 245 -26.03 24.32 -0.16
N ILE A 246 -26.09 24.44 -1.49
CA ILE A 246 -27.08 23.74 -2.32
C ILE A 246 -26.83 22.24 -2.35
N VAL A 247 -25.54 21.84 -2.54
CA VAL A 247 -25.17 20.42 -2.67
C VAL A 247 -24.92 19.71 -1.34
N GLY A 248 -24.86 20.46 -0.23
CA GLY A 248 -24.66 19.93 1.13
C GLY A 248 -23.27 19.38 1.40
N HIS A 249 -22.27 19.73 0.59
CA HIS A 249 -20.88 19.31 0.78
C HIS A 249 -19.87 20.28 0.13
N THR A 250 -18.63 20.22 0.63
CA THR A 250 -17.51 21.03 0.14
C THR A 250 -17.05 20.55 -1.25
N SER A 251 -17.01 21.46 -2.22
CA SER A 251 -16.70 21.17 -3.62
C SER A 251 -15.22 21.43 -4.01
N VAL A 252 -14.44 22.12 -3.20
CA VAL A 252 -13.06 22.52 -3.46
C VAL A 252 -12.10 22.13 -2.33
N GLY A 253 -10.84 21.91 -2.65
CA GLY A 253 -9.77 21.59 -1.69
C GLY A 253 -9.11 20.24 -1.92
N PRO A 254 -8.11 19.83 -1.09
CA PRO A 254 -7.30 18.63 -1.29
C PRO A 254 -8.07 17.31 -1.42
N HIS A 255 -9.26 17.19 -0.87
CA HIS A 255 -10.12 16.02 -1.05
C HIS A 255 -10.72 15.91 -2.47
N ARG A 256 -10.49 16.91 -3.33
CA ARG A 256 -10.86 16.94 -4.76
C ARG A 256 -9.66 16.88 -5.69
N ASP A 257 -8.44 16.91 -5.16
CA ASP A 257 -7.23 16.75 -5.97
C ASP A 257 -7.25 15.44 -6.75
N ASP A 258 -6.50 15.40 -7.84
CA ASP A 258 -6.30 14.21 -8.65
C ASP A 258 -4.86 14.17 -9.20
N ILE A 259 -4.46 13.02 -9.74
CA ILE A 259 -3.26 12.89 -10.56
C ILE A 259 -3.70 12.57 -11.99
N ASP A 260 -3.32 13.41 -12.92
CA ASP A 260 -3.46 13.11 -14.33
C ASP A 260 -2.34 12.16 -14.76
N LEU A 261 -2.72 11.07 -15.40
CA LEU A 261 -1.84 10.00 -15.87
C LEU A 261 -1.82 10.04 -17.41
N TRP A 262 -0.64 10.25 -17.99
CA TRP A 262 -0.47 10.43 -19.43
C TRP A 262 0.54 9.44 -20.02
N LEU A 263 0.29 9.03 -21.27
CA LEU A 263 1.19 8.24 -22.09
C LEU A 263 1.21 8.83 -23.49
N ASN A 264 2.39 9.23 -23.96
CA ASN A 264 2.56 9.89 -25.27
C ASN A 264 1.63 11.11 -25.45
N GLY A 265 1.43 11.91 -24.40
CA GLY A 265 0.57 13.09 -24.42
C GLY A 265 -0.93 12.80 -24.44
N MET A 266 -1.35 11.54 -24.28
CA MET A 266 -2.76 11.14 -24.19
C MET A 266 -3.08 10.56 -22.80
N PRO A 267 -4.30 10.79 -22.26
CA PRO A 267 -4.70 10.17 -20.99
C PRO A 267 -4.66 8.64 -21.07
N VAL A 268 -3.91 8.00 -20.16
CA VAL A 268 -3.72 6.54 -20.13
C VAL A 268 -5.05 5.79 -20.14
N ARG A 269 -6.02 6.25 -19.39
CA ARG A 269 -7.37 5.65 -19.28
C ARG A 269 -8.08 5.51 -20.64
N ARG A 270 -7.77 6.38 -21.62
CA ARG A 270 -8.46 6.43 -22.93
C ARG A 270 -7.69 5.76 -24.05
N ALA A 271 -6.36 5.77 -23.97
CA ALA A 271 -5.48 5.45 -25.08
C ALA A 271 -4.66 4.18 -24.89
N ALA A 272 -4.41 3.77 -23.64
CA ALA A 272 -3.50 2.65 -23.37
C ALA A 272 -4.19 1.29 -23.49
N SER A 273 -3.47 0.31 -24.03
CA SER A 273 -3.84 -1.11 -24.01
C SER A 273 -3.81 -1.66 -22.57
N GLN A 274 -4.41 -2.85 -22.35
CA GLN A 274 -4.36 -3.50 -21.02
C GLN A 274 -2.92 -3.75 -20.55
N GLY A 275 -2.04 -4.20 -21.45
CA GLY A 275 -0.62 -4.41 -21.15
C GLY A 275 0.11 -3.11 -20.80
N GLN A 276 -0.16 -2.01 -21.52
CA GLN A 276 0.36 -0.68 -21.20
C GLN A 276 -0.15 -0.17 -19.85
N CYS A 277 -1.43 -0.32 -19.54
CA CYS A 277 -2.00 0.03 -18.24
C CYS A 277 -1.30 -0.75 -17.11
N LYS A 278 -1.07 -2.05 -17.29
CA LYS A 278 -0.38 -2.87 -16.30
C LYS A 278 1.08 -2.45 -16.13
N THR A 279 1.81 -2.25 -17.23
CA THR A 279 3.19 -1.73 -17.21
C THR A 279 3.25 -0.40 -16.49
N TYR A 280 2.31 0.53 -16.79
CA TYR A 280 2.20 1.83 -16.15
C TYR A 280 2.05 1.71 -14.62
N THR A 281 1.15 0.84 -14.19
CA THR A 281 0.87 0.61 -12.77
C THR A 281 2.05 0.01 -12.03
N ILE A 282 2.69 -1.02 -12.61
CA ILE A 282 3.88 -1.66 -12.03
C ILE A 282 5.04 -0.66 -11.93
N ALA A 283 5.31 0.09 -13.00
CA ALA A 283 6.35 1.12 -13.01
C ALA A 283 6.10 2.20 -11.95
N LEU A 284 4.84 2.62 -11.77
CA LEU A 284 4.45 3.59 -10.75
C LEU A 284 4.69 3.05 -9.32
N ARG A 285 4.42 1.76 -9.09
CA ARG A 285 4.67 1.11 -7.79
C ARG A 285 6.16 0.91 -7.52
N LEU A 286 6.96 0.56 -8.53
CA LEU A 286 8.41 0.47 -8.38
C LEU A 286 9.03 1.85 -8.16
N ALA A 287 8.52 2.88 -8.81
CA ALA A 287 8.91 4.27 -8.54
C ALA A 287 8.55 4.71 -7.11
N GLN A 288 7.38 4.33 -6.62
CA GLN A 288 7.00 4.50 -5.21
C GLN A 288 8.03 3.86 -4.28
N TYR A 289 8.46 2.62 -4.58
CA TYR A 289 9.44 1.91 -3.79
C TYR A 289 10.75 2.70 -3.68
N ASP A 290 11.27 3.14 -4.81
CA ASP A 290 12.54 3.88 -4.86
C ASP A 290 12.45 5.23 -4.15
N PHE A 291 11.36 5.97 -4.37
CA PHE A 291 11.05 7.20 -3.63
C PHE A 291 11.04 6.96 -2.10
N MET A 292 10.34 5.92 -1.65
CA MET A 292 10.23 5.60 -0.22
C MET A 292 11.57 5.15 0.38
N ARG A 293 12.36 4.37 -0.38
CA ARG A 293 13.70 3.94 0.01
C ARG A 293 14.60 5.13 0.29
N GLU A 294 14.59 6.13 -0.59
CA GLU A 294 15.36 7.36 -0.43
C GLU A 294 14.87 8.20 0.76
N ALA A 295 13.56 8.42 0.85
CA ALA A 295 12.97 9.25 1.90
C ALA A 295 13.14 8.65 3.30
N ALA A 296 12.90 7.35 3.47
CA ALA A 296 13.02 6.65 4.75
C ALA A 296 14.46 6.23 5.08
N ARG A 297 15.42 6.33 4.13
CA ARG A 297 16.79 5.78 4.24
C ARG A 297 16.79 4.32 4.71
N MET A 298 15.84 3.55 4.20
CA MET A 298 15.63 2.15 4.54
C MET A 298 14.90 1.47 3.38
N LYS A 299 15.30 0.24 3.05
CA LYS A 299 14.63 -0.56 2.02
C LYS A 299 13.25 -0.99 2.54
N PRO A 300 12.12 -0.58 1.91
CA PRO A 300 10.79 -1.09 2.24
C PRO A 300 10.67 -2.60 2.00
N LEU A 301 9.66 -3.25 2.56
CA LEU A 301 9.21 -4.56 2.07
C LEU A 301 8.54 -4.38 0.71
N LEU A 302 8.75 -5.32 -0.21
CA LEU A 302 8.09 -5.34 -1.51
C LEU A 302 7.19 -6.57 -1.61
N LEU A 303 5.89 -6.36 -1.74
CA LEU A 303 4.91 -7.41 -1.95
C LEU A 303 4.44 -7.37 -3.41
N LEU A 304 4.53 -8.50 -4.10
CA LEU A 304 4.18 -8.65 -5.50
C LEU A 304 3.11 -9.74 -5.63
N ASP A 305 1.84 -9.34 -5.77
CA ASP A 305 0.69 -10.24 -5.81
C ASP A 305 0.25 -10.48 -7.27
N ASP A 306 0.44 -11.70 -7.79
CA ASP A 306 0.08 -12.15 -9.14
C ASP A 306 0.45 -11.14 -10.25
N ILE A 307 1.69 -10.59 -10.17
CA ILE A 307 2.11 -9.47 -11.05
C ILE A 307 2.38 -9.87 -12.49
N PHE A 308 2.69 -11.14 -12.74
CA PHE A 308 3.07 -11.63 -14.08
C PHE A 308 1.86 -11.95 -14.97
N ASP A 309 0.67 -12.08 -14.38
CA ASP A 309 -0.57 -12.28 -15.17
C ASP A 309 -0.75 -11.16 -16.21
N LYS A 310 -1.15 -11.51 -17.44
CA LYS A 310 -1.41 -10.59 -18.58
C LYS A 310 -0.20 -9.75 -19.05
N LEU A 311 1.02 -10.10 -18.68
CA LEU A 311 2.24 -9.57 -19.28
C LEU A 311 2.76 -10.55 -20.35
N ASP A 312 3.34 -10.00 -21.41
CA ASP A 312 4.09 -10.80 -22.38
C ASP A 312 5.44 -11.27 -21.79
N ALA A 313 6.03 -12.31 -22.41
CA ALA A 313 7.27 -12.91 -21.89
C ALA A 313 8.42 -11.90 -21.78
N THR A 314 8.51 -10.93 -22.68
CA THR A 314 9.58 -9.90 -22.65
C THR A 314 9.44 -8.99 -21.46
N ARG A 315 8.23 -8.54 -21.13
CA ARG A 315 7.97 -7.70 -19.94
C ARG A 315 8.16 -8.48 -18.64
N VAL A 316 7.77 -9.76 -18.62
CA VAL A 316 8.05 -10.66 -17.49
C VAL A 316 9.55 -10.74 -17.23
N GLU A 317 10.36 -11.01 -18.28
CA GLU A 317 11.81 -11.11 -18.16
C GLU A 317 12.44 -9.83 -17.60
N ARG A 318 12.08 -8.67 -18.15
CA ARG A 318 12.55 -7.36 -17.67
C ARG A 318 12.15 -7.09 -16.22
N LEU A 319 10.93 -7.45 -15.85
CA LEU A 319 10.47 -7.28 -14.48
C LEU A 319 11.24 -8.17 -13.50
N VAL A 320 11.53 -9.42 -13.89
CA VAL A 320 12.38 -10.34 -13.11
C VAL A 320 13.79 -9.75 -12.94
N GLU A 321 14.38 -9.19 -13.99
CA GLU A 321 15.67 -8.51 -13.91
C GLU A 321 15.65 -7.34 -12.90
N ILE A 322 14.63 -6.49 -13.00
CA ILE A 322 14.48 -5.33 -12.12
C ILE A 322 14.35 -5.78 -10.66
N VAL A 323 13.46 -6.72 -10.34
CA VAL A 323 13.24 -7.12 -8.94
C VAL A 323 14.40 -7.93 -8.36
N SER A 324 15.28 -8.48 -9.20
CA SER A 324 16.50 -9.19 -8.77
C SER A 324 17.63 -8.24 -8.37
N GLU A 325 17.51 -6.94 -8.59
CA GLU A 325 18.54 -5.97 -8.25
C GLU A 325 18.68 -5.79 -6.73
N ASP A 326 19.89 -5.47 -6.30
CA ASP A 326 20.18 -5.21 -4.88
C ASP A 326 19.50 -3.97 -4.30
N ILE A 327 18.91 -3.12 -5.14
CA ILE A 327 18.15 -1.94 -4.70
C ILE A 327 16.93 -2.34 -3.84
N PHE A 328 16.33 -3.49 -4.16
CA PHE A 328 15.21 -4.04 -3.39
C PHE A 328 15.70 -4.73 -2.11
N GLY A 329 14.90 -4.64 -1.06
CA GLY A 329 15.10 -5.34 0.21
C GLY A 329 14.52 -6.75 0.16
N GLN A 330 13.70 -7.07 1.16
CA GLN A 330 12.96 -8.32 1.19
C GLN A 330 11.75 -8.24 0.27
N ILE A 331 11.55 -9.29 -0.53
CA ILE A 331 10.48 -9.41 -1.51
C ILE A 331 9.63 -10.62 -1.19
N PHE A 332 8.32 -10.47 -1.29
CA PHE A 332 7.32 -11.52 -1.22
C PHE A 332 6.60 -11.58 -2.56
N ILE A 333 6.60 -12.73 -3.21
CA ILE A 333 6.03 -12.91 -4.54
C ILE A 333 5.02 -14.04 -4.51
N THR A 334 3.82 -13.81 -5.05
CA THR A 334 2.82 -14.84 -5.27
C THR A 334 2.66 -15.08 -6.77
N ASP A 335 2.50 -16.31 -7.16
CA ASP A 335 2.17 -16.70 -8.55
C ASP A 335 1.40 -18.03 -8.58
N THR A 336 0.72 -18.29 -9.68
CA THR A 336 0.15 -19.58 -10.03
C THR A 336 1.07 -20.40 -10.94
N ASN A 337 2.02 -19.75 -11.61
CA ASN A 337 2.97 -20.36 -12.54
C ASN A 337 4.33 -20.57 -11.85
N ARG A 338 4.74 -21.84 -11.77
CA ARG A 338 6.02 -22.23 -11.18
C ARG A 338 7.22 -21.72 -11.98
N ASP A 339 7.14 -21.72 -13.31
CA ASP A 339 8.26 -21.33 -14.17
C ASP A 339 8.71 -19.89 -13.92
N HIS A 340 7.77 -18.98 -13.63
CA HIS A 340 8.11 -17.60 -13.28
C HIS A 340 8.93 -17.53 -11.99
N LEU A 341 8.53 -18.27 -10.96
CA LEU A 341 9.23 -18.28 -9.67
C LEU A 341 10.60 -18.96 -9.77
N ASP A 342 10.70 -20.08 -10.48
CA ASP A 342 11.96 -20.78 -10.73
C ASP A 342 12.95 -19.88 -11.49
N HIS A 343 12.46 -19.07 -12.45
CA HIS A 343 13.27 -18.11 -13.18
C HIS A 343 13.83 -16.99 -12.27
N ILE A 344 13.00 -16.46 -11.36
CA ILE A 344 13.44 -15.47 -10.37
C ILE A 344 14.50 -16.06 -9.43
N MET A 345 14.26 -17.27 -8.92
CA MET A 345 15.18 -17.94 -8.00
C MET A 345 16.52 -18.28 -8.66
N SER A 346 16.50 -18.71 -9.94
CA SER A 346 17.73 -19.05 -10.66
C SER A 346 18.63 -17.85 -10.98
N ARG A 347 18.03 -16.67 -11.21
CA ARG A 347 18.77 -15.41 -11.45
C ARG A 347 19.23 -14.74 -10.17
N SER A 348 18.62 -15.07 -9.05
CA SER A 348 18.99 -14.53 -7.77
C SER A 348 20.06 -15.40 -7.12
N ALA A 349 21.29 -14.90 -7.05
CA ALA A 349 22.34 -15.46 -6.19
C ALA A 349 22.00 -15.28 -4.70
N ASN A 350 20.86 -14.71 -4.40
CA ASN A 350 20.42 -14.32 -3.07
C ASN A 350 19.69 -15.45 -2.36
N ASP A 351 19.67 -15.34 -1.04
CA ASP A 351 18.89 -16.21 -0.16
C ASP A 351 17.40 -16.18 -0.53
N HIS A 352 16.79 -17.36 -0.69
CA HIS A 352 15.38 -17.50 -1.07
C HIS A 352 14.70 -18.64 -0.32
N ARG A 353 13.37 -18.52 -0.19
CA ARG A 353 12.47 -19.57 0.27
C ARG A 353 11.24 -19.64 -0.61
N SER A 354 10.76 -20.85 -0.86
CA SER A 354 9.51 -21.05 -1.61
C SER A 354 8.56 -21.99 -0.87
N TRP A 355 7.27 -21.66 -0.96
CA TRP A 355 6.19 -22.43 -0.33
C TRP A 355 5.12 -22.81 -1.35
N MET A 356 4.57 -24.02 -1.17
CA MET A 356 3.27 -24.40 -1.74
C MET A 356 2.17 -23.91 -0.82
N VAL A 357 1.13 -23.31 -1.39
CA VAL A 357 -0.02 -22.76 -0.65
C VAL A 357 -1.29 -23.50 -1.06
N GLU A 358 -1.92 -24.19 -0.13
CA GLU A 358 -3.14 -24.97 -0.32
C GLU A 358 -4.10 -24.71 0.85
N GLU A 359 -5.28 -24.16 0.53
CA GLU A 359 -6.37 -23.89 1.51
C GLU A 359 -5.93 -23.16 2.80
N GLY A 360 -5.02 -22.18 2.66
CA GLY A 360 -4.49 -21.42 3.80
C GLY A 360 -3.39 -22.13 4.59
N THR A 361 -2.90 -23.27 4.10
CA THR A 361 -1.74 -24.00 4.63
C THR A 361 -0.51 -23.73 3.77
N PHE A 362 0.65 -23.64 4.40
CA PHE A 362 1.92 -23.30 3.75
C PHE A 362 2.93 -24.42 3.96
N THR A 363 3.36 -25.07 2.88
CA THR A 363 4.36 -26.14 2.91
C THR A 363 5.66 -25.65 2.27
N LEU A 364 6.78 -25.71 3.01
CA LEU A 364 8.09 -25.31 2.49
C LEU A 364 8.51 -26.28 1.36
N MET A 365 8.85 -25.73 0.18
CA MET A 365 9.31 -26.49 -0.98
C MET A 365 10.83 -26.45 -1.13
N ALA A 366 11.43 -25.25 -1.01
CA ALA A 366 12.86 -25.06 -1.15
C ALA A 366 13.35 -23.92 -0.25
N SER A 367 14.61 -24.03 0.19
CA SER A 367 15.32 -23.01 0.96
C SER A 367 16.80 -23.05 0.54
N SER A 368 17.37 -21.89 0.25
CA SER A 368 18.82 -21.76 -0.01
C SER A 368 19.66 -21.80 1.27
N ALA A 369 19.04 -21.64 2.43
CA ALA A 369 19.71 -21.57 3.75
C ALA A 369 19.93 -22.94 4.44
N GLY A 370 19.83 -24.08 3.71
CA GLY A 370 19.99 -25.42 4.29
C GLY A 370 18.71 -26.03 4.85
N GLU A 371 18.82 -27.14 5.57
CA GLU A 371 17.67 -27.95 6.03
C GLU A 371 16.61 -27.15 6.82
N PRO A 372 15.33 -27.53 6.69
CA PRO A 372 14.25 -26.92 7.47
C PRO A 372 14.55 -27.09 8.97
N ASP A 373 14.51 -26.01 9.73
CA ASP A 373 14.54 -26.06 11.17
C ASP A 373 13.30 -26.81 11.69
N ALA A 374 13.40 -27.44 12.87
CA ALA A 374 12.30 -28.18 13.49
C ALA A 374 10.99 -27.38 13.66
N ASP A 375 11.07 -26.05 13.60
CA ASP A 375 9.93 -25.11 13.63
C ASP A 375 9.20 -24.99 12.26
N ASP A 376 9.78 -25.45 11.16
CA ASP A 376 9.19 -25.44 9.81
C ASP A 376 8.35 -26.71 9.52
N ALA A 377 8.28 -27.70 10.45
CA ALA A 377 7.49 -28.92 10.30
C ALA A 377 5.98 -28.62 10.41
N PRO A 378 5.12 -29.21 9.54
CA PRO A 378 3.67 -29.09 9.67
C PRO A 378 3.26 -29.66 11.03
N GLN A 379 2.72 -28.81 11.91
CA GLN A 379 2.17 -29.30 13.19
C GLN A 379 0.94 -30.16 12.88
N GLN A 380 1.06 -31.46 13.12
CA GLN A 380 -0.07 -32.38 13.10
C GLN A 380 -1.12 -31.87 14.09
N GLN A 381 -2.34 -31.67 13.59
CA GLN A 381 -3.50 -31.40 14.47
C GLN A 381 -3.60 -32.48 15.52
N PRO A 382 -3.75 -32.16 16.80
CA PRO A 382 -4.11 -33.19 17.77
C PRO A 382 -5.48 -33.75 17.35
N THR A 383 -5.48 -35.02 16.97
CA THR A 383 -6.73 -35.78 16.78
C THR A 383 -7.49 -35.76 18.11
N ALA A 384 -8.70 -35.16 18.05
CA ALA A 384 -9.64 -35.09 19.17
C ALA A 384 -10.17 -36.47 19.57
#